data_96ab6b1d262412db32964d097eebf275
#
_entry.id   96ab6b1d262412db32964d097eebf275
#
_cell.length_a   1.000
_cell.length_b   1.000
_cell.length_c   1.000
_cell.angle_alpha   90.00
_cell.angle_beta   90.00
_cell.angle_gamma   90.00
#
_symmetry.space_group_name_H-M   'P 1'
#
loop_
_entity.id
_entity.type
_entity.pdbx_description
1 polymer ?
#
loop_
_entity_poly.entity_id
_entity_poly.type
_entity_poly.pdbx_seq_one_letter_code
_entity_poly.pdbx_strand_id
1 'polypeptide(L)'
;MSQREAVMRLVLAVLFSLVGLSAQAEDRWMTIPKPPAMPEAASSGMAPVNGIEMYYATFGAGDPVLLIHGGLGNADIWANQVIDLMKDHLVIVADSRGHGRSTRTAEPFGYDLMASDYLALLDHLKIDKADLVGWSDGGIIGLDIAMNHPERLGHLFAQAANITTDGVDPAVETDAVFGSYIDWMSAEYAAKSPTPDQFGAFVEQISGMWASQPNWTDEAVAAIAVPTAIVSGDHDEAILRAHTEKMAALIPGAELVILPDASHFAMLQAPDEYTAAVRAFIDR
;
A
#
# COMPACT_ATOMS: atom_id res chain seq x y z
N MET A 1 35.16 -35.20 -57.29
CA MET A 1 34.64 -34.34 -56.16
C MET A 1 35.76 -34.19 -55.15
N SER A 2 36.35 -33.02 -55.05
CA SER A 2 37.54 -32.78 -54.23
C SER A 2 37.21 -32.58 -52.80
N GLN A 3 38.09 -33.02 -51.89
CA GLN A 3 37.94 -32.84 -50.42
C GLN A 3 37.78 -31.41 -50.00
N ARG A 4 37.94 -30.41 -50.83
CA ARG A 4 37.73 -28.97 -50.54
C ARG A 4 36.27 -28.57 -50.52
N GLU A 5 35.37 -29.27 -51.21
CA GLU A 5 33.95 -28.98 -51.24
C GLU A 5 33.21 -29.51 -49.99
N ALA A 6 33.72 -30.52 -49.30
CA ALA A 6 33.14 -31.09 -48.09
C ALA A 6 33.44 -30.23 -46.87
N VAL A 7 34.58 -29.52 -46.80
CA VAL A 7 34.98 -28.68 -45.68
C VAL A 7 34.24 -27.34 -45.72
N MET A 8 33.88 -26.84 -46.90
CA MET A 8 33.20 -25.55 -47.05
C MET A 8 31.69 -25.63 -46.70
N ARG A 9 31.11 -26.85 -46.72
CA ARG A 9 29.71 -27.06 -46.27
C ARG A 9 29.56 -27.28 -44.79
N LEU A 10 30.63 -27.60 -44.08
CA LEU A 10 30.59 -27.78 -42.61
C LEU A 10 30.81 -26.49 -41.84
N VAL A 11 31.35 -25.45 -42.46
CA VAL A 11 31.58 -24.12 -41.80
C VAL A 11 30.37 -23.20 -41.93
N LEU A 12 29.43 -23.48 -42.85
CA LEU A 12 28.20 -22.67 -43.00
C LEU A 12 27.01 -23.12 -42.13
N ALA A 13 27.15 -24.23 -41.39
CA ALA A 13 26.06 -24.80 -40.59
C ALA A 13 26.15 -24.49 -39.08
N VAL A 14 27.15 -23.71 -38.62
CA VAL A 14 27.35 -23.40 -37.19
C VAL A 14 27.13 -21.93 -36.88
N LEU A 15 26.73 -21.11 -37.85
CA LEU A 15 26.40 -19.69 -37.67
C LEU A 15 24.91 -19.43 -37.69
N PHE A 16 24.09 -20.43 -37.31
CA PHE A 16 22.68 -20.21 -37.05
C PHE A 16 22.39 -20.43 -35.56
N SER A 17 21.83 -19.38 -34.94
CA SER A 17 21.08 -19.42 -33.69
C SER A 17 21.88 -19.24 -32.40
N LEU A 18 22.34 -18.03 -32.19
CA LEU A 18 22.28 -17.40 -30.86
C LEU A 18 21.78 -15.98 -31.05
N VAL A 19 20.62 -15.81 -31.68
CA VAL A 19 19.72 -14.73 -31.33
C VAL A 19 19.07 -15.21 -30.03
N GLY A 20 19.79 -15.06 -28.95
CA GLY A 20 19.16 -15.07 -27.65
C GLY A 20 18.08 -13.98 -27.70
N LEU A 21 16.80 -14.37 -27.76
CA LEU A 21 15.75 -13.55 -27.19
C LEU A 21 16.16 -13.40 -25.73
N SER A 22 16.90 -12.34 -25.40
CA SER A 22 16.80 -11.74 -24.09
C SER A 22 15.34 -11.32 -24.01
N ALA A 23 14.49 -12.13 -23.39
CA ALA A 23 13.28 -11.60 -22.80
C ALA A 23 13.81 -10.46 -21.92
N GLN A 24 13.60 -9.21 -22.36
CA GLN A 24 13.83 -8.06 -21.53
C GLN A 24 12.95 -8.32 -20.31
N ALA A 25 13.55 -8.46 -19.13
CA ALA A 25 12.78 -8.54 -17.91
C ALA A 25 11.91 -7.29 -17.93
N GLU A 26 10.61 -7.46 -17.79
CA GLU A 26 9.67 -6.36 -17.65
C GLU A 26 10.13 -5.52 -16.47
N ASP A 27 10.16 -4.19 -16.63
CA ASP A 27 10.60 -3.31 -15.56
C ASP A 27 9.77 -3.56 -14.29
N ARG A 28 10.41 -3.63 -13.13
CA ARG A 28 9.79 -4.04 -11.85
C ARG A 28 8.52 -3.25 -11.55
N TRP A 29 8.52 -1.95 -11.83
CA TRP A 29 7.40 -1.06 -11.60
C TRP A 29 6.19 -1.31 -12.53
N MET A 30 6.36 -2.07 -13.61
CA MET A 30 5.29 -2.43 -14.56
C MET A 30 4.47 -3.65 -14.12
N THR A 31 4.82 -4.31 -13.03
CA THR A 31 4.16 -5.54 -12.56
C THR A 31 3.74 -5.43 -11.11
N ILE A 32 2.72 -6.19 -10.71
CA ILE A 32 2.29 -6.31 -9.31
C ILE A 32 2.49 -7.75 -8.85
N PRO A 33 3.63 -8.06 -8.19
CA PRO A 33 3.86 -9.37 -7.61
C PRO A 33 2.83 -9.63 -6.50
N LYS A 34 2.28 -10.85 -6.47
CA LYS A 34 1.42 -11.24 -5.35
C LYS A 34 2.27 -11.48 -4.10
N PRO A 35 1.82 -11.01 -2.93
CA PRO A 35 2.51 -11.28 -1.68
C PRO A 35 2.47 -12.77 -1.37
N PRO A 36 3.38 -13.27 -0.49
CA PRO A 36 3.28 -14.62 0.06
C PRO A 36 2.01 -14.78 0.89
N ALA A 37 1.72 -16.00 1.31
CA ALA A 37 0.65 -16.22 2.29
C ALA A 37 1.00 -15.53 3.62
N MET A 38 -0.03 -14.97 4.28
CA MET A 38 0.12 -14.43 5.64
C MET A 38 0.62 -15.54 6.58
N PRO A 39 1.55 -15.22 7.50
CA PRO A 39 1.94 -16.16 8.54
C PRO A 39 0.78 -16.46 9.49
N GLU A 40 0.94 -17.44 10.36
CA GLU A 40 -0.03 -17.72 11.41
C GLU A 40 -0.14 -16.52 12.36
N ALA A 41 -1.36 -16.04 12.56
CA ALA A 41 -1.61 -14.89 13.44
C ALA A 41 -1.52 -15.30 14.92
N ALA A 42 -0.94 -14.44 15.74
CA ALA A 42 -0.97 -14.58 17.20
C ALA A 42 -2.41 -14.42 17.73
N SER A 43 -3.18 -13.52 17.11
CA SER A 43 -4.61 -13.33 17.35
C SER A 43 -5.27 -12.77 16.10
N SER A 44 -6.51 -13.10 15.87
CA SER A 44 -7.34 -12.49 14.82
C SER A 44 -8.80 -12.53 15.22
N GLY A 45 -9.59 -11.63 14.66
CA GLY A 45 -11.02 -11.56 14.96
C GLY A 45 -11.73 -10.44 14.23
N MET A 46 -12.95 -10.20 14.69
CA MET A 46 -13.78 -9.06 14.27
C MET A 46 -13.93 -8.12 15.44
N ALA A 47 -13.49 -6.87 15.28
CA ALA A 47 -13.63 -5.83 16.29
C ALA A 47 -14.93 -5.04 16.04
N PRO A 48 -15.82 -4.91 17.04
CA PRO A 48 -17.00 -4.06 16.92
C PRO A 48 -16.60 -2.59 17.06
N VAL A 49 -16.42 -1.89 15.95
CA VAL A 49 -16.00 -0.49 15.90
C VAL A 49 -16.99 0.34 15.09
N ASN A 50 -17.42 1.47 15.61
CA ASN A 50 -18.25 2.48 14.92
C ASN A 50 -19.37 1.90 14.04
N GLY A 51 -20.09 0.89 14.56
CA GLY A 51 -21.24 0.27 13.88
C GLY A 51 -20.89 -0.77 12.81
N ILE A 52 -19.65 -1.19 12.72
CA ILE A 52 -19.19 -2.28 11.84
C ILE A 52 -18.46 -3.37 12.63
N GLU A 53 -18.34 -4.55 12.04
CA GLU A 53 -17.40 -5.58 12.44
C GLU A 53 -16.14 -5.45 11.56
N MET A 54 -15.03 -5.01 12.15
CA MET A 54 -13.76 -4.77 11.48
C MET A 54 -12.83 -5.96 11.67
N TYR A 55 -12.42 -6.61 10.58
CA TYR A 55 -11.43 -7.68 10.65
C TYR A 55 -10.07 -7.15 11.02
N TYR A 56 -9.40 -7.85 11.94
CA TYR A 56 -8.01 -7.60 12.29
C TYR A 56 -7.24 -8.89 12.52
N ALA A 57 -5.92 -8.80 12.41
CA ALA A 57 -4.99 -9.83 12.86
C ALA A 57 -3.74 -9.17 13.46
N THR A 58 -3.14 -9.88 14.44
CA THR A 58 -1.90 -9.44 15.09
C THR A 58 -0.83 -10.52 14.98
N PHE A 59 0.43 -10.09 14.87
CA PHE A 59 1.58 -10.98 14.68
C PHE A 59 2.75 -10.50 15.53
N GLY A 60 3.56 -11.42 16.03
CA GLY A 60 4.74 -11.10 16.81
C GLY A 60 4.43 -10.49 18.17
N ALA A 61 5.41 -9.78 18.73
CA ALA A 61 5.33 -9.06 19.99
C ALA A 61 6.42 -7.99 20.03
N GLY A 62 6.20 -6.92 20.78
CA GLY A 62 7.10 -5.77 20.87
C GLY A 62 6.32 -4.46 20.76
N ASP A 63 6.97 -3.40 20.28
CA ASP A 63 6.33 -2.12 20.05
C ASP A 63 5.30 -2.24 18.94
N PRO A 64 4.11 -1.62 19.10
CA PRO A 64 3.02 -1.78 18.14
C PRO A 64 3.28 -1.05 16.81
N VAL A 65 3.09 -1.76 15.70
CA VAL A 65 3.11 -1.20 14.33
C VAL A 65 1.79 -1.54 13.65
N LEU A 66 1.04 -0.52 13.26
CA LEU A 66 -0.22 -0.62 12.54
C LEU A 66 0.03 -0.45 11.04
N LEU A 67 -0.33 -1.46 10.23
CA LEU A 67 -0.23 -1.41 8.78
C LEU A 67 -1.63 -1.20 8.17
N ILE A 68 -1.82 -0.10 7.43
CA ILE A 68 -3.10 0.26 6.81
C ILE A 68 -2.96 0.18 5.28
N HIS A 69 -3.77 -0.68 4.66
CA HIS A 69 -3.79 -0.89 3.22
C HIS A 69 -4.44 0.27 2.45
N GLY A 70 -4.19 0.33 1.15
CA GLY A 70 -4.81 1.28 0.23
C GLY A 70 -6.23 0.89 -0.19
N GLY A 71 -6.87 1.76 -0.94
CA GLY A 71 -8.22 1.56 -1.46
C GLY A 71 -8.36 0.26 -2.24
N LEU A 72 -9.54 -0.35 -2.14
CA LEU A 72 -9.89 -1.67 -2.67
C LEU A 72 -9.12 -2.86 -2.06
N GLY A 73 -8.00 -2.61 -1.36
CA GLY A 73 -7.11 -3.63 -0.79
C GLY A 73 -7.69 -4.38 0.41
N ASN A 74 -6.84 -5.13 1.05
CA ASN A 74 -7.12 -5.81 2.32
C ASN A 74 -5.80 -6.07 3.07
N ALA A 75 -5.91 -6.53 4.32
CA ALA A 75 -4.77 -6.77 5.21
C ALA A 75 -3.70 -7.69 4.62
N ASP A 76 -4.09 -8.67 3.78
CA ASP A 76 -3.16 -9.70 3.29
C ASP A 76 -2.10 -9.15 2.33
N ILE A 77 -2.29 -7.93 1.81
CA ILE A 77 -1.31 -7.26 0.96
C ILE A 77 0.01 -6.99 1.68
N TRP A 78 -0.03 -6.92 3.01
CA TRP A 78 1.11 -6.63 3.88
C TRP A 78 1.96 -7.85 4.25
N ALA A 79 1.70 -9.04 3.68
CA ALA A 79 2.35 -10.27 4.14
C ALA A 79 3.89 -10.22 4.12
N ASN A 80 4.51 -9.54 3.15
CA ASN A 80 5.96 -9.35 3.11
C ASN A 80 6.45 -8.58 4.36
N GLN A 81 5.80 -7.46 4.68
CA GLN A 81 6.17 -6.60 5.80
C GLN A 81 5.87 -7.27 7.14
N VAL A 82 4.73 -7.98 7.23
CA VAL A 82 4.37 -8.75 8.44
C VAL A 82 5.42 -9.80 8.76
N ILE A 83 5.85 -10.61 7.77
CA ILE A 83 6.87 -11.67 7.97
C ILE A 83 8.18 -11.11 8.52
N ASP A 84 8.55 -9.90 8.15
CA ASP A 84 9.77 -9.30 8.66
C ASP A 84 9.57 -8.59 10.01
N LEU A 85 8.59 -7.69 10.11
CA LEU A 85 8.37 -6.86 11.30
C LEU A 85 7.93 -7.68 12.50
N MET A 86 7.19 -8.80 12.32
CA MET A 86 6.75 -9.65 13.44
C MET A 86 7.88 -10.31 14.25
N LYS A 87 9.12 -10.21 13.77
CA LYS A 87 10.28 -10.76 14.47
C LYS A 87 10.57 -10.03 15.79
N ASP A 88 10.23 -8.74 15.85
CA ASP A 88 10.56 -7.85 16.97
C ASP A 88 9.50 -6.78 17.26
N HIS A 89 8.41 -6.71 16.47
CA HIS A 89 7.27 -5.81 16.68
C HIS A 89 5.97 -6.58 16.89
N LEU A 90 5.01 -5.93 17.56
CA LEU A 90 3.61 -6.31 17.52
C LEU A 90 2.98 -5.70 16.26
N VAL A 91 2.90 -6.48 15.20
CA VAL A 91 2.32 -6.01 13.93
C VAL A 91 0.82 -6.20 13.96
N ILE A 92 0.08 -5.16 13.61
CA ILE A 92 -1.38 -5.12 13.53
C ILE A 92 -1.76 -4.82 12.08
N VAL A 93 -2.60 -5.66 11.51
CA VAL A 93 -3.23 -5.43 10.20
C VAL A 93 -4.74 -5.50 10.35
N ALA A 94 -5.46 -4.76 9.53
CA ALA A 94 -6.92 -4.83 9.50
C ALA A 94 -7.44 -4.57 8.09
N ASP A 95 -8.63 -5.06 7.82
CA ASP A 95 -9.38 -4.70 6.62
C ASP A 95 -10.20 -3.43 6.94
N SER A 96 -9.97 -2.34 6.21
CA SER A 96 -10.71 -1.09 6.38
C SER A 96 -12.21 -1.31 6.20
N ARG A 97 -13.04 -0.42 6.73
CA ARG A 97 -14.50 -0.38 6.50
C ARG A 97 -14.85 -0.67 5.04
N GLY A 98 -15.70 -1.67 4.80
CA GLY A 98 -16.14 -2.07 3.46
C GLY A 98 -15.16 -2.89 2.65
N HIS A 99 -13.92 -3.05 3.11
CA HIS A 99 -12.87 -3.80 2.43
C HIS A 99 -12.74 -5.22 2.98
N GLY A 100 -12.20 -6.11 2.18
CA GLY A 100 -11.84 -7.46 2.59
C GLY A 100 -12.95 -8.16 3.37
N ARG A 101 -12.67 -8.51 4.61
CA ARG A 101 -13.57 -9.26 5.53
C ARG A 101 -14.45 -8.35 6.38
N SER A 102 -14.20 -7.02 6.33
CA SER A 102 -14.91 -6.04 7.17
C SER A 102 -16.29 -5.70 6.62
N THR A 103 -17.19 -5.30 7.52
CA THR A 103 -18.55 -4.90 7.16
C THR A 103 -18.55 -3.69 6.24
N ARG A 104 -19.32 -3.75 5.15
CA ARG A 104 -19.68 -2.60 4.33
C ARG A 104 -21.08 -2.10 4.72
N THR A 105 -21.19 -0.80 4.94
CA THR A 105 -22.47 -0.12 5.16
C THR A 105 -22.86 0.69 3.92
N ALA A 106 -24.08 1.17 3.86
CA ALA A 106 -24.54 2.05 2.78
C ALA A 106 -24.13 3.52 3.00
N GLU A 107 -23.53 3.84 4.14
CA GLU A 107 -23.07 5.20 4.44
C GLU A 107 -21.88 5.58 3.57
N PRO A 108 -21.76 6.85 3.17
CA PRO A 108 -20.59 7.32 2.44
C PRO A 108 -19.29 7.06 3.22
N PHE A 109 -18.23 6.72 2.50
CA PHE A 109 -16.89 6.67 3.08
C PHE A 109 -16.35 8.08 3.32
N GLY A 110 -15.44 8.21 4.29
CA GLY A 110 -14.67 9.42 4.57
C GLY A 110 -13.40 9.06 5.31
N TYR A 111 -12.31 9.80 5.09
CA TYR A 111 -11.03 9.51 5.73
C TYR A 111 -11.09 9.73 7.24
N ASP A 112 -11.84 10.74 7.71
CA ASP A 112 -12.12 10.98 9.14
C ASP A 112 -12.86 9.80 9.79
N LEU A 113 -13.88 9.26 9.11
CA LEU A 113 -14.60 8.09 9.55
C LEU A 113 -13.69 6.86 9.62
N MET A 114 -12.89 6.62 8.57
CA MET A 114 -11.96 5.48 8.52
C MET A 114 -10.84 5.64 9.56
N ALA A 115 -10.32 6.84 9.78
CA ALA A 115 -9.37 7.13 10.85
C ALA A 115 -9.96 6.79 12.22
N SER A 116 -11.21 7.19 12.48
CA SER A 116 -11.91 6.87 13.73
C SER A 116 -12.11 5.36 13.94
N ASP A 117 -12.29 4.57 12.87
CA ASP A 117 -12.36 3.11 12.94
C ASP A 117 -11.04 2.51 13.43
N TYR A 118 -9.91 2.96 12.88
CA TYR A 118 -8.59 2.49 13.29
C TYR A 118 -8.24 2.90 14.73
N LEU A 119 -8.63 4.09 15.15
CA LEU A 119 -8.49 4.51 16.55
C LEU A 119 -9.33 3.64 17.49
N ALA A 120 -10.58 3.32 17.11
CA ALA A 120 -11.42 2.41 17.88
C ALA A 120 -10.88 0.96 17.87
N LEU A 121 -10.23 0.53 16.78
CA LEU A 121 -9.53 -0.76 16.75
C LEU A 121 -8.36 -0.78 17.74
N LEU A 122 -7.53 0.26 17.78
CA LEU A 122 -6.44 0.37 18.77
C LEU A 122 -6.99 0.33 20.19
N ASP A 123 -8.10 1.02 20.48
CA ASP A 123 -8.78 0.99 21.78
C ASP A 123 -9.30 -0.42 22.12
N HIS A 124 -9.92 -1.11 21.16
CA HIS A 124 -10.35 -2.49 21.31
C HIS A 124 -9.20 -3.43 21.69
N LEU A 125 -8.03 -3.22 21.08
CA LEU A 125 -6.79 -3.97 21.33
C LEU A 125 -6.05 -3.47 22.58
N LYS A 126 -6.50 -2.40 23.23
CA LYS A 126 -5.86 -1.73 24.37
C LYS A 126 -4.45 -1.24 24.07
N ILE A 127 -4.30 -0.64 22.89
CA ILE A 127 -3.07 -0.04 22.41
C ILE A 127 -3.25 1.48 22.42
N ASP A 128 -2.52 2.13 23.29
CA ASP A 128 -2.61 3.58 23.46
C ASP A 128 -1.93 4.31 22.31
N LYS A 129 -0.83 3.78 21.82
CA LYS A 129 0.01 4.40 20.79
C LYS A 129 0.66 3.33 19.91
N ALA A 130 0.77 3.58 18.58
CA ALA A 130 1.43 2.72 17.62
C ALA A 130 2.23 3.53 16.60
N ASP A 131 3.24 2.94 16.00
CA ASP A 131 3.77 3.41 14.73
C ASP A 131 2.81 3.02 13.62
N LEU A 132 2.66 3.88 12.60
CA LEU A 132 1.74 3.64 11.51
C LEU A 132 2.48 3.63 10.17
N VAL A 133 2.27 2.57 9.42
CA VAL A 133 2.69 2.45 8.02
C VAL A 133 1.44 2.37 7.17
N GLY A 134 1.20 3.38 6.37
CA GLY A 134 0.02 3.47 5.51
C GLY A 134 0.40 3.55 4.04
N TRP A 135 -0.34 2.82 3.21
CA TRP A 135 -0.22 2.89 1.78
C TRP A 135 -1.48 3.49 1.16
N SER A 136 -1.34 4.49 0.26
CA SER A 136 -2.44 5.13 -0.46
C SER A 136 -3.50 5.64 0.52
N ASP A 137 -4.76 5.18 0.46
CA ASP A 137 -5.80 5.50 1.45
C ASP A 137 -5.30 5.29 2.89
N GLY A 138 -4.52 4.24 3.15
CA GLY A 138 -3.93 4.00 4.46
C GLY A 138 -2.95 5.09 4.89
N GLY A 139 -2.19 5.66 3.96
CA GLY A 139 -1.33 6.81 4.20
C GLY A 139 -2.13 8.08 4.48
N ILE A 140 -3.25 8.28 3.76
CA ILE A 140 -4.17 9.40 3.97
C ILE A 140 -4.84 9.29 5.35
N ILE A 141 -5.32 8.09 5.73
CA ILE A 141 -5.84 7.82 7.08
C ILE A 141 -4.78 8.13 8.15
N GLY A 142 -3.53 7.74 7.91
CA GLY A 142 -2.42 8.04 8.81
C GLY A 142 -2.18 9.55 8.97
N LEU A 143 -2.25 10.32 7.89
CA LEU A 143 -2.17 11.79 7.93
C LEU A 143 -3.33 12.41 8.69
N ASP A 144 -4.56 11.90 8.53
CA ASP A 144 -5.72 12.35 9.30
C ASP A 144 -5.50 12.14 10.81
N ILE A 145 -5.06 10.94 11.21
CA ILE A 145 -4.73 10.65 12.61
C ILE A 145 -3.60 11.55 13.12
N ALA A 146 -2.56 11.79 12.32
CA ALA A 146 -1.43 12.65 12.71
C ALA A 146 -1.85 14.11 12.94
N MET A 147 -2.84 14.62 12.19
CA MET A 147 -3.37 15.97 12.37
C MET A 147 -4.30 16.07 13.57
N ASN A 148 -5.17 15.08 13.77
CA ASN A 148 -6.29 15.19 14.71
C ASN A 148 -6.06 14.45 16.03
N HIS A 149 -5.20 13.41 16.03
CA HIS A 149 -4.90 12.52 17.16
C HIS A 149 -3.41 12.18 17.26
N PRO A 150 -2.51 13.18 17.25
CA PRO A 150 -1.05 12.96 17.21
C PRO A 150 -0.52 12.13 18.39
N GLU A 151 -1.20 12.15 19.53
CA GLU A 151 -0.86 11.36 20.71
C GLU A 151 -0.95 9.85 20.48
N ARG A 152 -1.70 9.41 19.46
CA ARG A 152 -1.90 7.99 19.13
C ARG A 152 -0.81 7.41 18.23
N LEU A 153 0.08 8.25 17.68
CA LEU A 153 1.14 7.85 16.75
C LEU A 153 2.54 8.09 17.32
N GLY A 154 3.40 7.07 17.25
CA GLY A 154 4.86 7.18 17.44
C GLY A 154 5.51 7.84 16.24
N HIS A 155 5.36 7.16 15.11
CA HIS A 155 5.85 7.56 13.79
C HIS A 155 4.74 7.36 12.75
N LEU A 156 4.80 8.11 11.65
CA LEU A 156 3.94 7.94 10.49
C LEU A 156 4.80 7.73 9.23
N PHE A 157 4.69 6.58 8.59
CA PHE A 157 5.24 6.27 7.29
C PHE A 157 4.10 6.27 6.26
N ALA A 158 3.89 7.38 5.55
CA ALA A 158 2.81 7.58 4.60
C ALA A 158 3.32 7.41 3.17
N GLN A 159 3.01 6.24 2.57
CA GLN A 159 3.43 5.92 1.22
C GLN A 159 2.30 6.17 0.21
N ALA A 160 2.62 6.87 -0.89
CA ALA A 160 1.71 7.12 -2.00
C ALA A 160 0.38 7.77 -1.58
N ALA A 161 0.43 8.68 -0.60
CA ALA A 161 -0.71 9.44 -0.10
C ALA A 161 -0.86 10.78 -0.83
N ASN A 162 -2.04 11.38 -0.71
CA ASN A 162 -2.31 12.76 -1.14
C ASN A 162 -3.04 13.52 -0.03
N ILE A 163 -3.01 14.85 -0.09
CA ILE A 163 -3.68 15.76 0.85
C ILE A 163 -4.81 16.57 0.20
N THR A 164 -4.85 16.57 -1.12
CA THR A 164 -5.93 17.16 -1.92
C THR A 164 -6.17 16.29 -3.15
N THR A 165 -7.37 16.34 -3.73
CA THR A 165 -7.75 15.53 -4.88
C THR A 165 -6.93 15.84 -6.14
N ASP A 166 -6.38 17.04 -6.27
CA ASP A 166 -5.49 17.43 -7.37
C ASP A 166 -4.07 16.83 -7.27
N GLY A 167 -3.77 16.14 -6.18
CA GLY A 167 -2.56 15.33 -6.02
C GLY A 167 -2.57 14.01 -6.78
N VAL A 168 -3.75 13.59 -7.25
CA VAL A 168 -3.90 12.36 -8.04
C VAL A 168 -3.61 12.64 -9.50
N ASP A 169 -2.81 11.78 -10.15
CA ASP A 169 -2.60 11.84 -11.59
C ASP A 169 -3.83 11.31 -12.32
N PRO A 170 -4.53 12.11 -13.13
CA PRO A 170 -5.70 11.63 -13.86
C PRO A 170 -5.38 10.52 -14.87
N ALA A 171 -4.12 10.31 -15.25
CA ALA A 171 -3.71 9.21 -16.11
C ALA A 171 -3.92 7.83 -15.44
N VAL A 172 -4.02 7.76 -14.10
CA VAL A 172 -4.27 6.51 -13.35
C VAL A 172 -5.54 5.79 -13.81
N GLU A 173 -6.56 6.52 -14.27
CA GLU A 173 -7.83 5.94 -14.75
C GLU A 173 -7.65 4.97 -15.93
N THR A 174 -6.58 5.13 -16.70
CA THR A 174 -6.26 4.31 -17.88
C THR A 174 -4.95 3.56 -17.76
N ASP A 175 -4.32 3.63 -16.59
CA ASP A 175 -3.05 2.95 -16.35
C ASP A 175 -3.24 1.43 -16.28
N ALA A 176 -2.38 0.69 -16.98
CA ALA A 176 -2.50 -0.77 -17.09
C ALA A 176 -2.11 -1.50 -15.79
N VAL A 177 -1.13 -0.97 -15.05
CA VAL A 177 -0.68 -1.55 -13.78
C VAL A 177 -1.79 -1.38 -12.75
N PHE A 178 -2.33 -0.17 -12.63
CA PHE A 178 -3.44 0.11 -11.73
C PHE A 178 -4.72 -0.68 -12.12
N GLY A 179 -5.00 -0.83 -13.42
CA GLY A 179 -6.09 -1.68 -13.93
C GLY A 179 -5.93 -3.13 -13.49
N SER A 180 -4.72 -3.69 -13.56
CA SER A 180 -4.44 -5.07 -13.11
C SER A 180 -4.64 -5.25 -11.60
N TYR A 181 -4.37 -4.20 -10.81
CA TYR A 181 -4.68 -4.18 -9.38
C TYR A 181 -6.18 -4.26 -9.12
N ILE A 182 -6.98 -3.46 -9.82
CA ILE A 182 -8.45 -3.50 -9.68
C ILE A 182 -9.00 -4.89 -10.00
N ASP A 183 -8.53 -5.53 -11.07
CA ASP A 183 -8.93 -6.88 -11.44
C ASP A 183 -8.58 -7.90 -10.34
N TRP A 184 -7.36 -7.80 -9.79
CA TRP A 184 -6.95 -8.65 -8.68
C TRP A 184 -7.81 -8.41 -7.43
N MET A 185 -8.05 -7.17 -7.05
CA MET A 185 -8.87 -6.84 -5.87
C MET A 185 -10.33 -7.23 -6.04
N SER A 186 -10.86 -7.22 -7.25
CA SER A 186 -12.19 -7.76 -7.54
C SER A 186 -12.31 -9.25 -7.17
N ALA A 187 -11.30 -10.05 -7.54
CA ALA A 187 -11.25 -11.47 -7.17
C ALA A 187 -11.06 -11.68 -5.65
N GLU A 188 -10.20 -10.86 -5.01
CA GLU A 188 -10.00 -10.91 -3.55
C GLU A 188 -11.28 -10.52 -2.80
N TYR A 189 -12.00 -9.50 -3.25
CA TYR A 189 -13.27 -9.08 -2.66
C TYR A 189 -14.31 -10.20 -2.76
N ALA A 190 -14.46 -10.81 -3.93
CA ALA A 190 -15.37 -11.93 -4.13
C ALA A 190 -15.05 -13.14 -3.22
N ALA A 191 -13.77 -13.34 -2.90
CA ALA A 191 -13.33 -14.46 -2.07
C ALA A 191 -13.46 -14.20 -0.55
N LYS A 192 -13.38 -12.94 -0.11
CA LYS A 192 -13.23 -12.58 1.31
C LYS A 192 -14.41 -11.80 1.89
N SER A 193 -15.10 -10.99 1.06
CA SER A 193 -16.09 -10.05 1.55
C SER A 193 -17.36 -10.74 2.07
N PRO A 194 -18.01 -10.22 3.12
CA PRO A 194 -19.36 -10.61 3.51
C PRO A 194 -20.41 -10.33 2.43
N THR A 195 -20.08 -9.49 1.43
CA THR A 195 -20.95 -9.10 0.32
C THR A 195 -20.28 -9.35 -1.04
N PRO A 196 -19.91 -10.61 -1.39
CA PRO A 196 -19.02 -10.95 -2.49
C PRO A 196 -19.50 -10.43 -3.87
N ASP A 197 -20.80 -10.35 -4.08
CA ASP A 197 -21.41 -9.93 -5.34
C ASP A 197 -21.53 -8.39 -5.47
N GLN A 198 -21.03 -7.60 -4.49
CA GLN A 198 -21.25 -6.16 -4.43
C GLN A 198 -19.97 -5.34 -4.72
N PHE A 199 -18.98 -5.92 -5.38
CA PHE A 199 -17.72 -5.20 -5.68
C PHE A 199 -17.98 -3.90 -6.48
N GLY A 200 -18.86 -3.93 -7.49
CA GLY A 200 -19.20 -2.74 -8.27
C GLY A 200 -19.79 -1.60 -7.40
N ALA A 201 -20.72 -1.95 -6.49
CA ALA A 201 -21.30 -0.97 -5.57
C ALA A 201 -20.27 -0.45 -4.54
N PHE A 202 -19.31 -1.28 -4.16
CA PHE A 202 -18.19 -0.87 -3.31
C PHE A 202 -17.27 0.12 -4.04
N VAL A 203 -16.90 -0.19 -5.30
CA VAL A 203 -16.09 0.71 -6.14
C VAL A 203 -16.77 2.06 -6.33
N GLU A 204 -18.09 2.07 -6.62
CA GLU A 204 -18.86 3.32 -6.76
C GLU A 204 -18.81 4.15 -5.48
N GLN A 205 -18.97 3.52 -4.32
CA GLN A 205 -18.98 4.19 -3.02
C GLN A 205 -17.61 4.80 -2.67
N ILE A 206 -16.52 4.06 -2.87
CA ILE A 206 -15.17 4.54 -2.58
C ILE A 206 -14.72 5.60 -3.60
N SER A 207 -15.10 5.46 -4.87
CA SER A 207 -14.81 6.46 -5.91
C SER A 207 -15.48 7.79 -5.59
N GLY A 208 -16.67 7.79 -4.97
CA GLY A 208 -17.31 9.00 -4.46
C GLY A 208 -16.49 9.72 -3.37
N MET A 209 -15.78 8.98 -2.53
CA MET A 209 -14.83 9.53 -1.57
C MET A 209 -13.60 10.11 -2.29
N TRP A 210 -12.96 9.35 -3.16
CA TRP A 210 -11.77 9.80 -3.89
C TRP A 210 -12.00 11.03 -4.77
N ALA A 211 -13.20 11.18 -5.33
CA ALA A 211 -13.58 12.35 -6.13
C ALA A 211 -13.73 13.63 -5.30
N SER A 212 -13.84 13.53 -3.97
CA SER A 212 -14.16 14.66 -3.10
C SER A 212 -13.21 14.83 -1.90
N GLN A 213 -12.36 13.86 -1.62
CA GLN A 213 -11.47 13.83 -0.45
C GLN A 213 -10.10 13.23 -0.82
N PRO A 214 -9.05 13.58 -0.02
CA PRO A 214 -9.03 14.63 0.96
C PRO A 214 -8.98 16.02 0.32
N ASN A 215 -9.27 17.06 1.12
CA ASN A 215 -9.07 18.46 0.72
C ASN A 215 -8.63 19.28 1.94
N TRP A 216 -7.44 18.98 2.45
CA TRP A 216 -6.87 19.67 3.59
C TRP A 216 -6.11 20.92 3.17
N THR A 217 -6.08 21.93 4.04
CA THR A 217 -5.29 23.13 3.80
C THR A 217 -3.80 22.88 4.09
N ASP A 218 -2.93 23.65 3.44
CA ASP A 218 -1.50 23.56 3.68
C ASP A 218 -1.16 23.84 5.17
N GLU A 219 -1.90 24.72 5.84
CA GLU A 219 -1.74 25.03 7.26
C GLU A 219 -2.08 23.85 8.17
N ALA A 220 -3.13 23.08 7.83
CA ALA A 220 -3.51 21.89 8.60
C ALA A 220 -2.41 20.81 8.51
N VAL A 221 -1.89 20.58 7.30
CA VAL A 221 -0.80 19.62 7.06
C VAL A 221 0.50 20.08 7.71
N ALA A 222 0.82 21.38 7.66
CA ALA A 222 2.00 21.95 8.29
C ALA A 222 1.95 21.91 9.83
N ALA A 223 0.80 21.66 10.43
CA ALA A 223 0.64 21.49 11.87
C ALA A 223 0.97 20.08 12.37
N ILE A 224 1.21 19.11 11.48
CA ILE A 224 1.61 17.76 11.86
C ILE A 224 2.95 17.82 12.61
N ALA A 225 2.95 17.29 13.85
CA ALA A 225 4.11 17.25 14.72
C ALA A 225 4.66 15.85 14.95
N VAL A 226 3.93 14.83 14.51
CA VAL A 226 4.38 13.43 14.56
C VAL A 226 5.57 13.26 13.60
N PRO A 227 6.66 12.58 14.01
CA PRO A 227 7.71 12.19 13.08
C PRO A 227 7.12 11.49 11.86
N THR A 228 7.33 12.06 10.67
CA THR A 228 6.64 11.62 9.44
C THR A 228 7.63 11.38 8.31
N ALA A 229 7.50 10.23 7.64
CA ALA A 229 8.12 9.97 6.34
C ALA A 229 7.03 10.02 5.25
N ILE A 230 7.26 10.83 4.23
CA ILE A 230 6.47 10.87 3.00
C ILE A 230 7.21 10.07 1.93
N VAL A 231 6.57 9.02 1.44
CA VAL A 231 7.22 7.99 0.64
C VAL A 231 6.48 7.77 -0.67
N SER A 232 7.20 7.54 -1.75
CA SER A 232 6.64 7.22 -3.07
C SER A 232 7.59 6.34 -3.86
N GLY A 233 7.07 5.56 -4.80
CA GLY A 233 7.87 5.01 -5.88
C GLY A 233 8.28 6.11 -6.87
N ASP A 234 9.40 5.94 -7.56
CA ASP A 234 9.83 6.91 -8.58
C ASP A 234 8.99 6.85 -9.87
N HIS A 235 8.20 5.79 -10.03
CA HIS A 235 7.23 5.54 -11.10
C HIS A 235 5.78 5.46 -10.57
N ASP A 236 5.44 6.19 -9.50
CA ASP A 236 4.07 6.19 -8.96
C ASP A 236 3.10 6.75 -10.01
N GLU A 237 2.21 5.89 -10.51
CA GLU A 237 1.23 6.20 -11.55
C GLU A 237 -0.05 6.87 -11.02
N ALA A 238 -0.23 6.87 -9.70
CA ALA A 238 -1.44 7.40 -9.07
C ALA A 238 -1.23 8.76 -8.42
N ILE A 239 -0.08 8.99 -7.80
CA ILE A 239 0.19 10.23 -7.06
C ILE A 239 1.28 11.03 -7.75
N LEU A 240 0.95 12.27 -8.11
CA LEU A 240 1.87 13.20 -8.74
C LEU A 240 3.11 13.41 -7.87
N ARG A 241 4.29 13.21 -8.43
CA ARG A 241 5.57 13.41 -7.76
C ARG A 241 5.69 14.78 -7.08
N ALA A 242 5.25 15.83 -7.76
CA ALA A 242 5.25 17.18 -7.21
C ALA A 242 4.36 17.33 -5.97
N HIS A 243 3.29 16.55 -5.88
CA HIS A 243 2.40 16.53 -4.71
C HIS A 243 3.07 15.84 -3.51
N THR A 244 3.73 14.71 -3.74
CA THR A 244 4.55 14.02 -2.73
C THR A 244 5.65 14.95 -2.17
N GLU A 245 6.37 15.64 -3.04
CA GLU A 245 7.41 16.61 -2.66
C GLU A 245 6.83 17.81 -1.89
N LYS A 246 5.65 18.30 -2.29
CA LYS A 246 4.92 19.36 -1.58
C LYS A 246 4.58 18.92 -0.15
N MET A 247 4.03 17.72 0.04
CA MET A 247 3.69 17.19 1.37
C MET A 247 4.93 17.12 2.29
N ALA A 248 6.03 16.57 1.79
CA ALA A 248 7.27 16.50 2.55
C ALA A 248 7.83 17.89 2.92
N ALA A 249 7.65 18.88 2.05
CA ALA A 249 8.08 20.24 2.31
C ALA A 249 7.16 20.98 3.31
N LEU A 250 5.88 20.63 3.39
CA LEU A 250 4.91 21.25 4.28
C LEU A 250 5.06 20.75 5.73
N ILE A 251 5.29 19.44 5.93
CA ILE A 251 5.34 18.84 7.27
C ILE A 251 6.71 19.12 7.90
N PRO A 252 6.78 19.80 9.06
CA PRO A 252 8.05 20.14 9.69
C PRO A 252 8.87 18.90 10.05
N GLY A 253 10.09 18.80 9.52
CA GLY A 253 10.99 17.69 9.79
C GLY A 253 10.63 16.37 9.10
N ALA A 254 9.67 16.37 8.16
CA ALA A 254 9.37 15.18 7.40
C ALA A 254 10.54 14.71 6.53
N GLU A 255 10.67 13.39 6.42
CA GLU A 255 11.61 12.77 5.50
C GLU A 255 10.92 12.47 4.18
N LEU A 256 11.59 12.79 3.06
CA LEU A 256 11.15 12.37 1.73
C LEU A 256 11.94 11.12 1.33
N VAL A 257 11.22 10.02 1.09
CA VAL A 257 11.82 8.76 0.64
C VAL A 257 11.26 8.39 -0.73
N ILE A 258 12.14 8.25 -1.73
CA ILE A 258 11.76 7.80 -3.06
C ILE A 258 12.40 6.45 -3.32
N LEU A 259 11.55 5.46 -3.54
CA LEU A 259 11.97 4.08 -3.81
C LEU A 259 12.20 3.89 -5.31
N PRO A 260 13.41 3.50 -5.72
CA PRO A 260 13.75 3.37 -7.14
C PRO A 260 13.07 2.14 -7.77
N ASP A 261 12.80 2.21 -9.07
CA ASP A 261 12.18 1.15 -9.86
C ASP A 261 10.88 0.60 -9.25
N ALA A 262 10.10 1.48 -8.60
CA ALA A 262 8.85 1.11 -7.95
C ALA A 262 7.73 2.08 -8.32
N SER A 263 6.50 1.56 -8.44
CA SER A 263 5.30 2.34 -8.71
C SER A 263 4.50 2.60 -7.42
N HIS A 264 3.21 2.85 -7.56
CA HIS A 264 2.25 2.96 -6.45
C HIS A 264 2.28 1.74 -5.50
N PHE A 265 2.71 0.58 -6.01
CA PHE A 265 2.73 -0.72 -5.32
C PHE A 265 4.13 -1.11 -4.79
N ALA A 266 4.92 -0.13 -4.38
CA ALA A 266 6.32 -0.31 -3.96
C ALA A 266 6.51 -1.41 -2.89
N MET A 267 5.56 -1.57 -1.94
CA MET A 267 5.61 -2.59 -0.89
C MET A 267 5.52 -4.04 -1.43
N LEU A 268 5.02 -4.21 -2.65
CA LEU A 268 4.94 -5.50 -3.35
C LEU A 268 6.09 -5.69 -4.34
N GLN A 269 6.47 -4.62 -5.03
CA GLN A 269 7.48 -4.63 -6.10
C GLN A 269 8.91 -4.67 -5.56
N ALA A 270 9.13 -4.02 -4.42
CA ALA A 270 10.42 -3.88 -3.75
C ALA A 270 10.31 -4.20 -2.24
N PRO A 271 9.82 -5.40 -1.86
CA PRO A 271 9.44 -5.67 -0.46
C PRO A 271 10.60 -5.52 0.53
N ASP A 272 11.82 -5.91 0.15
CA ASP A 272 12.99 -5.83 1.01
C ASP A 272 13.44 -4.38 1.22
N GLU A 273 13.53 -3.60 0.13
CA GLU A 273 13.88 -2.18 0.17
C GLU A 273 12.82 -1.36 0.91
N TYR A 274 11.54 -1.67 0.65
CA TYR A 274 10.42 -1.05 1.34
C TYR A 274 10.47 -1.31 2.84
N THR A 275 10.62 -2.57 3.25
CA THR A 275 10.67 -2.95 4.67
C THR A 275 11.91 -2.38 5.36
N ALA A 276 13.05 -2.33 4.66
CA ALA A 276 14.25 -1.68 5.19
C ALA A 276 14.03 -0.17 5.42
N ALA A 277 13.31 0.53 4.51
CA ALA A 277 12.96 1.93 4.68
C ALA A 277 12.01 2.14 5.88
N VAL A 278 10.99 1.27 6.04
CA VAL A 278 10.10 1.29 7.21
C VAL A 278 10.90 1.16 8.49
N ARG A 279 11.73 0.11 8.63
CA ARG A 279 12.57 -0.10 9.82
C ARG A 279 13.51 1.06 10.09
N ALA A 280 14.21 1.54 9.08
CA ALA A 280 15.14 2.67 9.24
C ALA A 280 14.41 3.93 9.76
N PHE A 281 13.12 4.01 9.64
CA PHE A 281 12.31 5.13 10.11
C PHE A 281 11.69 4.88 11.48
N ILE A 282 11.05 3.73 11.73
CA ILE A 282 10.32 3.47 12.99
C ILE A 282 11.22 2.97 14.14
N ASP A 283 12.38 2.38 13.86
CA ASP A 283 13.29 1.80 14.87
C ASP A 283 14.28 2.84 15.47
N ARG A 284 13.93 4.13 15.51
CA ARG A 284 14.80 5.24 15.96
C ARG A 284 14.65 5.60 17.42
#